data_3decefdcbdb3b4dc09b8085bc757b254
#
_entry.id   3decefdcbdb3b4dc09b8085bc757b254
#
_cell.length_a   1.000
_cell.length_b   1.000
_cell.length_c   1.000
_cell.angle_alpha   90.00
_cell.angle_beta   90.00
_cell.angle_gamma   90.00
#
_symmetry.space_group_name_H-M   'P 1'
#
loop_
_entity.id
_entity.type
_entity.pdbx_description
1 polymer ?
#
loop_
_entity_poly.entity_id
_entity_poly.type
_entity_poly.pdbx_seq_one_letter_code
_entity_poly.pdbx_strand_id
1 'polypeptide(L)'
;EKIVSADAFTARTSVEQVEESEDLAPKFDADGLIACITTDAESGEVLMLGYMNADALQRTIATGEAHYWSRSRQCLWHKGATSGLVQEVVEMRIDDDQDAVWLCVQVAGSGASCHVGYRSCFYRSIPLGQTGNTAPQLQFEEMNKVFDPVDVYGDAPNPTQL
;
A
#
# COMPACT_ATOMS: atom_id res chain seq x y z
N GLU A 1 22.65 -5.23 -7.54
CA GLU A 1 21.78 -5.28 -6.35
C GLU A 1 21.09 -6.65 -6.30
N LYS A 2 21.20 -7.37 -5.18
CA LYS A 2 20.69 -8.72 -5.09
C LYS A 2 19.18 -8.70 -4.96
N ILE A 3 18.46 -9.35 -5.89
CA ILE A 3 17.01 -9.51 -5.82
C ILE A 3 16.68 -10.45 -4.67
N VAL A 4 15.78 -10.00 -3.77
CA VAL A 4 15.27 -10.81 -2.67
C VAL A 4 14.11 -11.65 -3.17
N SER A 5 14.17 -12.95 -2.95
CA SER A 5 13.09 -13.89 -3.30
C SER A 5 12.23 -14.21 -2.07
N ALA A 6 11.07 -14.83 -2.30
CA ALA A 6 10.21 -15.32 -1.22
C ALA A 6 10.93 -16.29 -0.27
N ASP A 7 11.94 -16.99 -0.77
CA ASP A 7 12.75 -17.94 0.01
C ASP A 7 13.65 -17.26 1.07
N ALA A 8 13.75 -15.92 1.05
CA ALA A 8 14.45 -15.17 2.10
C ALA A 8 13.70 -15.14 3.44
N PHE A 9 12.42 -15.50 3.44
CA PHE A 9 11.59 -15.62 4.64
C PHE A 9 11.51 -17.09 5.10
N THR A 10 10.98 -17.29 6.30
CA THR A 10 10.78 -18.65 6.83
C THR A 10 9.81 -19.45 5.96
N ALA A 11 10.15 -20.68 5.67
CA ALA A 11 9.26 -21.56 4.90
C ALA A 11 8.01 -21.90 5.69
N ARG A 12 6.89 -22.00 4.98
CA ARG A 12 5.59 -22.40 5.55
C ARG A 12 5.56 -23.92 5.70
N THR A 13 5.38 -24.41 6.91
CA THR A 13 5.48 -25.87 7.20
C THR A 13 4.19 -26.49 7.70
N SER A 14 3.36 -25.73 8.42
CA SER A 14 2.07 -26.19 8.94
C SER A 14 1.14 -25.03 9.19
N VAL A 15 -0.16 -25.31 9.30
CA VAL A 15 -1.15 -24.31 9.70
C VAL A 15 -0.83 -23.74 11.08
N GLU A 16 -0.51 -24.59 12.04
CA GLU A 16 -0.14 -24.18 13.41
C GLU A 16 1.08 -23.25 13.40
N GLN A 17 2.11 -23.58 12.61
CA GLN A 17 3.28 -22.71 12.50
C GLN A 17 2.89 -21.33 11.94
N VAL A 18 2.07 -21.28 10.90
CA VAL A 18 1.67 -20.04 10.24
C VAL A 18 0.80 -19.18 11.16
N GLU A 19 -0.17 -19.77 11.84
CA GLU A 19 -1.19 -19.03 12.59
C GLU A 19 -0.80 -18.75 14.05
N GLU A 20 0.02 -19.59 14.68
CA GLU A 20 0.23 -19.55 16.11
C GLU A 20 1.71 -19.40 16.54
N SER A 21 2.67 -19.46 15.62
CA SER A 21 4.08 -19.27 15.96
C SER A 21 4.55 -17.82 15.77
N GLU A 22 5.80 -17.56 16.11
CA GLU A 22 6.46 -16.26 15.89
C GLU A 22 7.20 -16.21 14.56
N ASP A 23 7.08 -17.22 13.71
CA ASP A 23 7.75 -17.27 12.42
C ASP A 23 7.09 -16.31 11.41
N LEU A 24 7.90 -15.47 10.78
CA LEU A 24 7.48 -14.68 9.64
C LEU A 24 7.58 -15.54 8.37
N ALA A 25 6.45 -16.09 7.97
CA ALA A 25 6.32 -17.01 6.84
C ALA A 25 5.26 -16.53 5.85
N PRO A 26 5.50 -15.39 5.18
CA PRO A 26 4.50 -14.76 4.33
C PRO A 26 4.16 -15.63 3.12
N LYS A 27 2.88 -15.55 2.72
CA LYS A 27 2.37 -16.19 1.51
C LYS A 27 2.24 -15.16 0.42
N PHE A 28 3.05 -15.31 -0.62
CA PHE A 28 2.92 -14.52 -1.84
C PHE A 28 1.99 -15.23 -2.82
N ASP A 29 1.28 -14.46 -3.64
CA ASP A 29 0.42 -15.00 -4.68
C ASP A 29 1.22 -15.59 -5.86
N ALA A 30 0.52 -16.01 -6.92
CA ALA A 30 1.15 -16.59 -8.11
C ALA A 30 2.10 -15.61 -8.83
N ASP A 31 1.91 -14.30 -8.65
CA ASP A 31 2.77 -13.25 -9.22
C ASP A 31 3.90 -12.83 -8.26
N GLY A 32 4.01 -13.49 -7.12
CA GLY A 32 5.01 -13.17 -6.10
C GLY A 32 4.67 -11.94 -5.28
N LEU A 33 3.39 -11.60 -5.14
CA LEU A 33 2.92 -10.40 -4.47
C LEU A 33 2.10 -10.71 -3.22
N ILE A 34 2.15 -9.81 -2.24
CA ILE A 34 1.32 -9.81 -1.05
C ILE A 34 0.61 -8.46 -0.96
N ALA A 35 -0.68 -8.48 -0.63
CA ALA A 35 -1.46 -7.27 -0.44
C ALA A 35 -1.01 -6.51 0.81
N CYS A 36 -1.01 -5.18 0.73
CA CYS A 36 -0.61 -4.31 1.82
C CYS A 36 -1.63 -3.19 2.00
N ILE A 37 -2.25 -3.15 3.18
CA ILE A 37 -3.14 -2.07 3.59
C ILE A 37 -2.29 -1.06 4.37
N THR A 38 -2.43 0.23 4.04
CA THR A 38 -1.70 1.29 4.72
C THR A 38 -2.67 2.26 5.37
N THR A 39 -2.51 2.47 6.67
CA THR A 39 -3.34 3.38 7.46
C THR A 39 -2.51 4.49 8.08
N ASP A 40 -3.16 5.62 8.37
CA ASP A 40 -2.56 6.72 9.11
C ASP A 40 -2.37 6.33 10.58
N ALA A 41 -1.17 6.56 11.13
CA ALA A 41 -0.85 6.17 12.50
C ALA A 41 -1.61 6.96 13.55
N GLU A 42 -2.03 8.18 13.26
CA GLU A 42 -2.74 9.05 14.18
C GLU A 42 -4.26 8.82 14.10
N SER A 43 -4.84 8.87 12.90
CA SER A 43 -6.29 8.79 12.71
C SER A 43 -6.82 7.36 12.55
N GLY A 44 -5.99 6.42 12.11
CA GLY A 44 -6.41 5.06 11.78
C GLY A 44 -7.09 4.93 10.42
N GLU A 45 -7.20 6.03 9.67
CA GLU A 45 -7.84 6.00 8.36
C GLU A 45 -7.02 5.20 7.35
N VAL A 46 -7.71 4.47 6.48
CA VAL A 46 -7.08 3.78 5.35
C VAL A 46 -6.60 4.81 4.34
N LEU A 47 -5.32 4.80 4.03
CA LEU A 47 -4.71 5.72 3.06
C LEU A 47 -4.61 5.11 1.67
N MET A 48 -4.24 3.85 1.59
CA MET A 48 -4.10 3.14 0.32
C MET A 48 -4.09 1.63 0.51
N LEU A 49 -4.30 0.91 -0.58
CA LEU A 49 -3.98 -0.50 -0.71
C LEU A 49 -2.93 -0.63 -1.82
N GLY A 50 -1.85 -1.29 -1.50
CA GLY A 50 -0.77 -1.58 -2.44
C GLY A 50 -0.39 -3.04 -2.42
N TYR A 51 0.69 -3.36 -3.13
CA TYR A 51 1.25 -4.71 -3.19
C TYR A 51 2.75 -4.65 -2.94
N MET A 52 3.27 -5.71 -2.35
CA MET A 52 4.70 -5.88 -2.12
C MET A 52 5.15 -7.20 -2.74
N ASN A 53 6.30 -7.20 -3.41
CA ASN A 53 7.02 -8.45 -3.63
C ASN A 53 7.93 -8.72 -2.42
N ALA A 54 8.67 -9.80 -2.41
CA ALA A 54 9.57 -10.15 -1.31
C ALA A 54 10.63 -9.07 -1.05
N ASP A 55 11.16 -8.44 -2.10
CA ASP A 55 12.13 -7.37 -2.00
C ASP A 55 11.53 -6.11 -1.34
N ALA A 56 10.33 -5.70 -1.76
CA ALA A 56 9.62 -4.57 -1.17
C ALA A 56 9.32 -4.79 0.32
N LEU A 57 8.85 -5.99 0.68
CA LEU A 57 8.59 -6.35 2.07
C LEU A 57 9.87 -6.29 2.91
N GLN A 58 10.97 -6.87 2.43
CA GLN A 58 12.22 -6.87 3.17
C GLN A 58 12.81 -5.46 3.30
N ARG A 59 12.74 -4.64 2.28
CA ARG A 59 13.21 -3.24 2.33
C ARG A 59 12.39 -2.41 3.31
N THR A 60 11.09 -2.62 3.35
CA THR A 60 10.23 -1.96 4.33
C THR A 60 10.62 -2.33 5.76
N ILE A 61 10.87 -3.61 6.01
CA ILE A 61 11.34 -4.08 7.33
C ILE A 61 12.71 -3.46 7.68
N ALA A 62 13.63 -3.43 6.72
CA ALA A 62 15.00 -2.98 6.96
C ALA A 62 15.10 -1.47 7.18
N THR A 63 14.31 -0.68 6.45
CA THR A 63 14.43 0.78 6.45
C THR A 63 13.41 1.48 7.36
N GLY A 64 12.29 0.84 7.66
CA GLY A 64 11.17 1.50 8.32
C GLY A 64 10.42 2.48 7.41
N GLU A 65 10.68 2.47 6.12
CA GLU A 65 9.99 3.28 5.12
C GLU A 65 9.26 2.37 4.13
N ALA A 66 8.02 2.72 3.76
CA ALA A 66 7.20 1.86 2.93
C ALA A 66 7.74 1.72 1.51
N HIS A 67 7.93 0.48 1.09
CA HIS A 67 8.26 0.09 -0.27
C HIS A 67 7.17 -0.82 -0.80
N TYR A 68 6.81 -0.63 -2.06
CA TYR A 68 5.78 -1.41 -2.73
C TYR A 68 6.30 -1.94 -4.07
N TRP A 69 5.57 -2.86 -4.64
CA TRP A 69 5.74 -3.26 -6.04
C TRP A 69 4.69 -2.57 -6.89
N SER A 70 5.12 -1.78 -7.86
CA SER A 70 4.22 -1.16 -8.82
C SER A 70 3.82 -2.16 -9.90
N ARG A 71 2.57 -2.60 -9.87
CA ARG A 71 2.06 -3.57 -10.86
C ARG A 71 1.98 -2.96 -12.27
N SER A 72 1.62 -1.69 -12.37
CA SER A 72 1.53 -1.01 -13.65
C SER A 72 2.89 -0.77 -14.31
N ARG A 73 3.91 -0.43 -13.51
CA ARG A 73 5.27 -0.14 -14.00
C ARG A 73 6.21 -1.33 -13.90
N GLN A 74 5.79 -2.43 -13.25
CA GLN A 74 6.58 -3.64 -13.03
C GLN A 74 7.95 -3.33 -12.41
N CYS A 75 7.96 -2.55 -11.35
CA CYS A 75 9.19 -2.18 -10.65
C CYS A 75 8.96 -1.97 -9.16
N LEU A 76 10.06 -2.04 -8.41
CA LEU A 76 10.09 -1.65 -7.00
C LEU A 76 9.80 -0.15 -6.87
N TRP A 77 8.98 0.21 -5.90
CA TRP A 77 8.55 1.58 -5.66
C TRP A 77 8.77 1.95 -4.20
N HIS A 78 9.79 2.78 -3.95
CA HIS A 78 9.97 3.44 -2.65
C HIS A 78 9.01 4.62 -2.57
N LYS A 79 7.96 4.49 -1.76
CA LYS A 79 6.92 5.51 -1.63
C LYS A 79 7.53 6.82 -1.14
N GLY A 80 7.36 7.88 -1.91
CA GLY A 80 7.86 9.20 -1.57
C GLY A 80 9.26 9.53 -2.11
N ALA A 81 9.94 8.61 -2.81
CA ALA A 81 11.27 8.87 -3.36
C ALA A 81 11.28 10.06 -4.33
N THR A 82 10.24 10.25 -5.13
CA THR A 82 10.09 11.38 -6.05
C THR A 82 9.30 12.53 -5.43
N SER A 83 8.18 12.22 -4.77
CA SER A 83 7.25 13.24 -4.25
C SER A 83 7.68 13.85 -2.91
N GLY A 84 8.59 13.22 -2.18
CA GLY A 84 8.90 13.58 -0.80
C GLY A 84 7.87 13.09 0.22
N LEU A 85 6.81 12.42 -0.22
CA LEU A 85 5.70 11.91 0.62
C LEU A 85 6.04 10.51 1.17
N VAL A 86 7.19 10.39 1.81
CA VAL A 86 7.65 9.15 2.42
C VAL A 86 6.68 8.71 3.49
N GLN A 87 6.39 7.42 3.51
CA GLN A 87 5.58 6.79 4.56
C GLN A 87 6.52 6.13 5.58
N GLU A 88 6.69 6.77 6.72
CA GLU A 88 7.44 6.23 7.85
C GLU A 88 6.58 5.20 8.57
N VAL A 89 7.05 3.96 8.62
CA VAL A 89 6.31 2.86 9.25
C VAL A 89 6.52 2.88 10.75
N VAL A 90 5.45 3.10 11.49
CA VAL A 90 5.41 3.09 12.95
C VAL A 90 5.16 1.69 13.48
N GLU A 91 4.29 0.94 12.82
CA GLU A 91 3.93 -0.43 13.14
C GLU A 91 3.62 -1.21 11.86
N MET A 92 4.01 -2.47 11.82
CA MET A 92 3.70 -3.39 10.74
C MET A 92 3.10 -4.66 11.33
N ARG A 93 1.96 -5.08 10.80
CA ARG A 93 1.30 -6.33 11.17
C ARG A 93 1.10 -7.20 9.94
N ILE A 94 0.92 -8.48 10.18
CA ILE A 94 0.54 -9.46 9.16
C ILE A 94 -0.70 -10.21 9.67
N ASP A 95 -1.58 -10.64 8.76
CA ASP A 95 -2.80 -11.31 9.19
C ASP A 95 -2.56 -12.79 9.57
N ASP A 96 -3.63 -13.49 9.96
CA ASP A 96 -3.55 -14.84 10.54
C ASP A 96 -2.90 -15.86 9.61
N ASP A 97 -3.27 -15.88 8.35
CA ASP A 97 -2.68 -16.79 7.36
C ASP A 97 -1.47 -16.21 6.61
N GLN A 98 -1.02 -15.02 7.02
CA GLN A 98 0.14 -14.31 6.52
C GLN A 98 0.12 -14.06 5.00
N ASP A 99 -1.05 -13.69 4.47
CA ASP A 99 -1.22 -13.32 3.06
C ASP A 99 -1.59 -11.84 2.85
N ALA A 100 -1.66 -11.04 3.91
CA ALA A 100 -1.87 -9.60 3.85
C ALA A 100 -1.08 -8.89 4.95
N VAL A 101 -0.48 -7.76 4.60
CA VAL A 101 0.32 -6.91 5.49
C VAL A 101 -0.46 -5.63 5.78
N TRP A 102 -0.33 -5.13 7.00
CA TRP A 102 -0.87 -3.84 7.42
C TRP A 102 0.25 -2.94 7.91
N LEU A 103 0.42 -1.79 7.24
CA LEU A 103 1.33 -0.73 7.66
C LEU A 103 0.57 0.41 8.34
N CYS A 104 1.03 0.78 9.54
CA CYS A 104 0.64 2.00 10.24
C CYS A 104 1.73 3.03 10.00
N VAL A 105 1.42 4.16 9.34
CA VAL A 105 2.44 5.08 8.86
C VAL A 105 2.19 6.54 9.26
N GLN A 106 3.28 7.30 9.37
CA GLN A 106 3.29 8.75 9.35
C GLN A 106 3.77 9.20 7.97
N VAL A 107 2.98 10.03 7.29
CA VAL A 107 3.31 10.49 5.94
C VAL A 107 4.01 11.84 6.03
N ALA A 108 5.19 11.95 5.41
CA ALA A 108 5.95 13.19 5.35
C ALA A 108 5.31 14.21 4.38
N GLY A 109 5.82 15.43 4.39
CA GLY A 109 5.39 16.50 3.50
C GLY A 109 3.94 16.92 3.72
N SER A 110 3.14 16.99 2.65
CA SER A 110 1.73 17.38 2.72
C SER A 110 0.83 16.33 3.37
N GLY A 111 1.34 15.14 3.64
CA GLY A 111 0.59 14.03 4.21
C GLY A 111 -0.23 13.23 3.21
N ALA A 112 -0.09 13.50 1.91
CA ALA A 112 -0.82 12.81 0.87
C ALA A 112 -0.23 11.43 0.55
N SER A 113 -1.08 10.44 0.38
CA SER A 113 -0.69 9.10 -0.10
C SER A 113 -1.19 8.82 -1.51
N CYS A 114 -2.16 9.58 -2.00
CA CYS A 114 -2.74 9.42 -3.33
C CYS A 114 -2.01 10.25 -4.38
N HIS A 115 -1.66 9.64 -5.53
CA HIS A 115 -1.00 10.35 -6.64
C HIS A 115 -1.90 11.43 -7.27
N VAL A 116 -3.21 11.37 -7.06
CA VAL A 116 -4.16 12.39 -7.54
C VAL A 116 -4.08 13.68 -6.73
N GLY A 117 -3.46 13.63 -5.55
CA GLY A 117 -3.27 14.78 -4.67
C GLY A 117 -4.09 14.76 -3.39
N TYR A 118 -4.92 13.76 -3.20
CA TYR A 118 -5.68 13.58 -1.96
C TYR A 118 -4.85 12.87 -0.89
N ARG A 119 -5.19 13.12 0.38
CA ARG A 119 -4.53 12.49 1.52
C ARG A 119 -4.69 10.97 1.48
N SER A 120 -5.91 10.48 1.22
CA SER A 120 -6.23 9.07 1.05
C SER A 120 -6.57 8.76 -0.40
N CYS A 121 -6.23 7.55 -0.85
CA CYS A 121 -6.72 7.03 -2.13
C CYS A 121 -8.24 6.77 -2.10
N PHE A 122 -8.81 6.64 -0.90
CA PHE A 122 -10.23 6.37 -0.70
C PHE A 122 -11.01 7.67 -0.43
N TYR A 123 -10.84 8.64 -1.30
CA TYR A 123 -11.41 9.98 -1.15
C TYR A 123 -12.85 10.10 -1.65
N ARG A 124 -13.43 9.03 -2.20
CA ARG A 124 -14.82 8.97 -2.67
C ARG A 124 -15.51 7.74 -2.11
N SER A 125 -16.80 7.87 -1.83
CA SER A 125 -17.63 6.76 -1.35
C SER A 125 -18.63 6.30 -2.42
N ILE A 126 -19.09 5.07 -2.26
CA ILE A 126 -20.14 4.46 -3.06
C ILE A 126 -21.43 4.54 -2.24
N PRO A 127 -22.51 5.21 -2.72
CA PRO A 127 -23.76 5.25 -2.00
C PRO A 127 -24.39 3.86 -1.90
N LEU A 128 -24.91 3.53 -0.72
CA LEU A 128 -25.53 2.24 -0.45
C LEU A 128 -27.06 2.34 -0.49
N GLY A 129 -27.73 1.21 -0.70
CA GLY A 129 -29.18 1.11 -0.68
C GLY A 129 -29.88 1.58 -1.95
N GLN A 130 -29.14 1.92 -2.98
CA GLN A 130 -29.70 2.27 -4.28
C GLN A 130 -29.99 1.00 -5.09
N THR A 131 -31.20 0.91 -5.61
CA THR A 131 -31.65 -0.17 -6.49
C THR A 131 -32.12 0.42 -7.81
N GLY A 132 -31.91 -0.27 -8.90
CA GLY A 132 -32.31 0.16 -10.24
C GLY A 132 -31.25 -0.11 -11.31
N ASN A 133 -31.53 0.35 -12.50
CA ASN A 133 -30.67 0.10 -13.68
C ASN A 133 -29.64 1.21 -13.95
N THR A 134 -29.65 2.28 -13.16
CA THR A 134 -28.72 3.39 -13.28
C THR A 134 -27.52 3.18 -12.37
N ALA A 135 -26.31 3.31 -12.91
CA ALA A 135 -25.10 3.21 -12.09
C ALA A 135 -25.08 4.32 -11.02
N PRO A 136 -24.75 4.00 -9.77
CA PRO A 136 -24.64 5.01 -8.73
C PRO A 136 -23.48 5.97 -9.03
N GLN A 137 -23.63 7.21 -8.56
CA GLN A 137 -22.57 8.21 -8.66
C GLN A 137 -21.74 8.21 -7.38
N LEU A 138 -20.43 8.34 -7.52
CA LEU A 138 -19.52 8.48 -6.40
C LEU A 138 -19.72 9.81 -5.69
N GLN A 139 -19.55 9.81 -4.37
CA GLN A 139 -19.60 11.00 -3.52
C GLN A 139 -18.19 11.31 -3.01
N PHE A 140 -17.78 12.59 -3.09
CA PHE A 140 -16.49 13.02 -2.56
C PHE A 140 -16.57 13.15 -1.04
N GLU A 141 -15.67 12.46 -0.35
CA GLU A 141 -15.50 12.57 1.11
C GLU A 141 -14.34 13.53 1.46
N GLU A 142 -13.33 13.63 0.61
CA GLU A 142 -12.30 14.66 0.67
C GLU A 142 -12.50 15.61 -0.51
N MET A 143 -12.76 16.89 -0.20
CA MET A 143 -13.11 17.89 -1.21
C MET A 143 -11.89 18.59 -1.80
N ASN A 144 -10.77 18.62 -1.05
CA ASN A 144 -9.59 19.38 -1.42
C ASN A 144 -8.37 18.46 -1.56
N LYS A 145 -7.63 18.65 -2.63
CA LYS A 145 -6.30 18.08 -2.78
C LYS A 145 -5.34 18.81 -1.85
N VAL A 146 -4.38 18.08 -1.29
CA VAL A 146 -3.34 18.64 -0.42
C VAL A 146 -2.08 19.00 -1.20
N PHE A 147 -1.99 18.58 -2.48
CA PHE A 147 -0.99 19.06 -3.43
C PHE A 147 -1.53 19.01 -4.85
N ASP A 148 -0.88 19.74 -5.78
CA ASP A 148 -1.15 19.64 -7.22
C ASP A 148 -0.24 18.56 -7.82
N PRO A 149 -0.79 17.50 -8.44
CA PRO A 149 0.01 16.45 -9.06
C PRO A 149 0.98 16.96 -10.13
N VAL A 150 0.65 18.02 -10.85
CA VAL A 150 1.53 18.62 -11.86
C VAL A 150 2.78 19.21 -11.22
N ASP A 151 2.64 19.86 -10.06
CA ASP A 151 3.78 20.45 -9.34
C ASP A 151 4.75 19.37 -8.79
N VAL A 152 4.24 18.19 -8.46
CA VAL A 152 5.03 17.09 -7.86
C VAL A 152 5.59 16.15 -8.93
N TYR A 153 4.77 15.77 -9.90
CA TYR A 153 5.10 14.73 -10.89
C TYR A 153 5.38 15.29 -12.29
N GLY A 154 5.08 16.59 -12.55
CA GLY A 154 5.26 17.20 -13.86
C GLY A 154 4.50 16.43 -14.95
N ASP A 155 5.22 16.07 -16.02
CA ASP A 155 4.67 15.35 -17.16
C ASP A 155 4.71 13.82 -17.01
N ALA A 156 5.04 13.30 -15.82
CA ALA A 156 5.06 11.86 -15.58
C ALA A 156 3.67 11.26 -15.83
N PRO A 157 3.57 10.10 -16.51
CA PRO A 157 2.28 9.52 -16.83
C PRO A 157 1.53 9.11 -15.57
N ASN A 158 0.21 9.33 -15.57
CA ASN A 158 -0.67 8.88 -14.51
C ASN A 158 -0.67 7.34 -14.48
N PRO A 159 -0.46 6.70 -13.32
CA PRO A 159 -0.41 5.25 -13.22
C PRO A 159 -1.76 4.56 -13.41
N THR A 160 -2.88 5.31 -13.41
CA THR A 160 -4.21 4.73 -13.64
C THR A 160 -4.33 4.23 -15.08
N GLN A 161 -4.70 2.96 -15.21
CA GLN A 161 -4.96 2.33 -16.52
C GLN A 161 -6.45 2.27 -16.80
N LEU A 162 -6.84 2.47 -18.06
CA LEU A 162 -8.23 2.42 -18.52
C LEU A 162 -8.64 1.02 -18.96
#